data_228720ebbf85792ef7eeec59c16d85d3
#
_entry.id   228720ebbf85792ef7eeec59c16d85d3
#
_cell.length_a   1.000
_cell.length_b   1.000
_cell.length_c   1.000
_cell.angle_alpha   90.00
_cell.angle_beta   90.00
_cell.angle_gamma   90.00
#
_symmetry.space_group_name_H-M   'P 1'
#
loop_
_entity.id
_entity.type
_entity.pdbx_description
1 polymer ?
#
loop_
_entity_poly.entity_id
_entity_poly.type
_entity_poly.pdbx_seq_one_letter_code
_entity_poly.pdbx_strand_id
1 'polypeptide(L)'
;MENQTHKIKFWGVRGSFPSPRKDTVIFGGHTSCVEIRTAKNELIVLDMGTGFLDLGSSLMSEANAPNDAHIIVSHFHWDHLFGFLGFAPFFDPNRTFHIYGKDDKMSPEEIINYIQNPTFWP
;
A
#
# COMPACT_ATOMS: atom_id res chain seq x y z
N MET A 1 -8.70 31.65 -2.80
CA MET A 1 -8.92 30.22 -3.14
C MET A 1 -7.63 29.49 -2.81
N GLU A 2 -7.67 28.61 -1.83
CA GLU A 2 -6.53 27.71 -1.62
C GLU A 2 -6.35 26.88 -2.89
N ASN A 3 -5.13 26.87 -3.43
CA ASN A 3 -4.77 25.99 -4.54
C ASN A 3 -4.87 24.55 -4.04
N GLN A 4 -6.00 23.92 -4.30
CA GLN A 4 -6.19 22.49 -4.02
C GLN A 4 -5.31 21.70 -5.00
N THR A 5 -4.19 21.21 -4.51
CA THR A 5 -3.23 20.45 -5.33
C THR A 5 -3.36 18.95 -5.09
N HIS A 6 -3.29 18.17 -6.16
CA HIS A 6 -3.06 16.74 -6.05
C HIS A 6 -1.60 16.49 -5.65
N LYS A 7 -1.37 15.48 -4.82
CA LYS A 7 -0.03 15.09 -4.38
C LYS A 7 0.24 13.64 -4.74
N ILE A 8 1.44 13.36 -5.20
CA ILE A 8 1.92 11.99 -5.45
C ILE A 8 3.16 11.80 -4.57
N LYS A 9 3.18 10.69 -3.81
CA LYS A 9 4.32 10.32 -2.97
C LYS A 9 4.72 8.89 -3.24
N PHE A 10 5.99 8.67 -3.48
CA PHE A 10 6.59 7.36 -3.66
C PHE A 10 7.08 6.82 -2.32
N TRP A 11 6.48 5.75 -1.84
CA TRP A 11 6.86 5.06 -0.60
C TRP A 11 7.82 3.91 -0.85
N GLY A 12 7.77 3.32 -2.04
CA GLY A 12 8.67 2.28 -2.49
C GLY A 12 8.75 2.24 -4.01
N VAL A 13 9.96 2.07 -4.54
CA VAL A 13 10.23 2.08 -5.99
C VAL A 13 11.13 0.93 -6.44
N ARG A 14 11.49 0.01 -5.52
CA ARG A 14 12.34 -1.12 -5.83
C ARG A 14 11.52 -2.28 -6.40
N GLY A 15 12.03 -2.95 -7.41
CA GLY A 15 11.45 -4.17 -7.96
C GLY A 15 12.02 -5.44 -7.33
N SER A 16 11.27 -6.52 -7.41
CA SER A 16 11.59 -7.90 -7.07
C SER A 16 11.72 -8.19 -5.57
N PHE A 17 12.66 -7.58 -4.87
CA PHE A 17 12.88 -7.80 -3.44
C PHE A 17 13.18 -6.52 -2.68
N PRO A 18 12.66 -6.37 -1.45
CA PRO A 18 13.08 -5.29 -0.59
C PRO A 18 14.56 -5.47 -0.21
N SER A 19 15.30 -4.38 -0.12
CA SER A 19 16.73 -4.42 0.16
C SER A 19 17.16 -3.26 1.05
N PRO A 20 17.16 -3.42 2.39
CA PRO A 20 17.56 -2.38 3.34
C PRO A 20 19.10 -2.37 3.47
N ARG A 21 19.81 -1.95 2.43
CA ARG A 21 21.28 -1.96 2.37
C ARG A 21 21.83 -0.54 2.27
N LYS A 22 23.14 -0.39 2.55
CA LYS A 22 23.82 0.90 2.45
C LYS A 22 23.85 1.46 1.03
N ASP A 23 23.82 0.58 0.02
CA ASP A 23 23.81 0.96 -1.40
C ASP A 23 22.40 1.25 -1.95
N THR A 24 21.36 1.11 -1.14
CA THR A 24 19.97 1.41 -1.55
C THR A 24 19.41 2.69 -0.93
N VAL A 25 20.23 3.52 -0.27
CA VAL A 25 19.75 4.69 0.50
C VAL A 25 19.26 5.85 -0.39
N ILE A 26 19.66 5.93 -1.64
CA ILE A 26 19.29 7.05 -2.52
C ILE A 26 17.80 6.95 -2.92
N PHE A 27 17.36 5.81 -3.42
CA PHE A 27 15.97 5.57 -3.82
C PHE A 27 15.18 4.73 -2.79
N GLY A 28 15.86 4.27 -1.74
CA GLY A 28 15.29 3.39 -0.74
C GLY A 28 15.26 1.91 -1.14
N GLY A 29 15.03 1.05 -0.17
CA GLY A 29 14.98 -0.41 -0.33
C GLY A 29 13.57 -0.98 -0.35
N HIS A 30 12.54 -0.17 -0.22
CA HIS A 30 11.14 -0.62 -0.22
C HIS A 30 10.63 -0.92 -1.63
N THR A 31 9.82 -1.97 -1.73
CA THR A 31 9.13 -2.34 -2.98
C THR A 31 7.89 -1.49 -3.21
N SER A 32 7.32 -1.61 -4.41
CA SER A 32 6.36 -0.69 -5.02
C SER A 32 5.20 -0.29 -4.13
N CYS A 33 5.11 1.00 -3.84
CA CYS A 33 3.94 1.63 -3.25
C CYS A 33 3.94 3.12 -3.58
N VAL A 34 2.86 3.60 -4.18
CA VAL A 34 2.68 5.01 -4.53
C VAL A 34 1.37 5.51 -3.92
N GLU A 35 1.44 6.61 -3.20
CA GLU A 35 0.30 7.33 -2.65
C GLU A 35 -0.11 8.47 -3.59
N ILE A 36 -1.40 8.58 -3.85
CA ILE A 36 -2.01 9.71 -4.53
C ILE A 36 -3.03 10.32 -3.57
N ARG A 37 -2.85 11.60 -3.24
CA ARG A 37 -3.85 12.41 -2.53
C ARG A 37 -4.49 13.38 -3.49
N THR A 38 -5.80 13.25 -3.63
CA THR A 38 -6.54 14.23 -4.43
C THR A 38 -6.67 15.57 -3.69
N ALA A 39 -7.03 16.60 -4.44
CA ALA A 39 -7.32 17.91 -3.87
C ALA A 39 -8.46 17.88 -2.81
N LYS A 40 -9.29 16.85 -2.82
CA LYS A 40 -10.35 16.60 -1.84
C LYS A 40 -9.92 15.70 -0.68
N ASN A 41 -8.62 15.43 -0.55
CA ASN A 41 -8.05 14.51 0.43
C ASN A 41 -8.48 13.04 0.28
N GLU A 42 -8.89 12.62 -0.92
CA GLU A 42 -9.13 11.20 -1.19
C GLU A 42 -7.80 10.47 -1.32
N LEU A 43 -7.73 9.24 -0.82
CA LEU A 43 -6.54 8.40 -0.84
C LEU A 43 -6.66 7.30 -1.89
N ILE A 44 -5.73 7.31 -2.83
CA ILE A 44 -5.55 6.22 -3.79
C ILE A 44 -4.13 5.69 -3.62
N VAL A 45 -3.99 4.37 -3.53
CA VAL A 45 -2.70 3.70 -3.39
C VAL A 45 -2.47 2.78 -4.57
N LEU A 46 -1.30 2.85 -5.16
CA LEU A 46 -0.88 1.94 -6.22
C LEU A 46 0.13 0.96 -5.63
N ASP A 47 -0.23 -0.31 -5.61
CA ASP A 47 0.51 -1.45 -5.07
C ASP A 47 0.73 -1.44 -3.54
N MET A 48 0.90 -2.63 -2.99
CA MET A 48 1.07 -2.90 -1.57
C MET A 48 2.43 -3.55 -1.27
N GLY A 49 3.49 -3.10 -1.93
CA GLY A 49 4.86 -3.53 -1.61
C GLY A 49 5.28 -3.11 -0.21
N THR A 50 6.53 -3.31 0.16
CA THR A 50 6.99 -2.99 1.52
C THR A 50 6.92 -1.51 1.85
N GLY A 51 6.91 -0.61 0.86
CA GLY A 51 6.63 0.82 1.09
C GLY A 51 5.25 1.11 1.68
N PHE A 52 4.31 0.18 1.53
CA PHE A 52 2.97 0.25 2.12
C PHE A 52 2.99 0.28 3.66
N LEU A 53 4.02 -0.31 4.29
CA LEU A 53 4.23 -0.27 5.74
C LEU A 53 4.45 1.16 6.25
N ASP A 54 5.30 1.91 5.59
CA ASP A 54 5.61 3.30 5.96
C ASP A 54 4.44 4.24 5.68
N LEU A 55 3.72 4.01 4.58
CA LEU A 55 2.45 4.69 4.32
C LEU A 55 1.47 4.44 5.47
N GLY A 56 1.33 3.19 5.91
CA GLY A 56 0.46 2.82 7.02
C GLY A 56 0.81 3.55 8.31
N SER A 57 2.09 3.60 8.66
CA SER A 57 2.57 4.33 9.83
C SER A 57 2.28 5.84 9.73
N SER A 58 2.45 6.41 8.54
CA SER A 58 2.12 7.82 8.28
C SER A 58 0.63 8.10 8.46
N LEU A 59 -0.25 7.24 7.93
CA LEU A 59 -1.71 7.38 8.06
C LEU A 59 -2.18 7.28 9.51
N MET A 60 -1.55 6.43 10.31
CA MET A 60 -1.89 6.29 11.75
C MET A 60 -1.52 7.52 12.58
N SER A 61 -0.53 8.29 12.14
CA SER A 61 -0.07 9.52 12.82
C SER A 61 -0.68 10.81 12.26
N GLU A 62 -1.33 10.75 11.10
CA GLU A 62 -1.92 11.92 10.44
C GLU A 62 -3.28 12.27 11.04
N ALA A 63 -3.44 13.49 11.57
CA ALA A 63 -4.65 13.92 12.27
C ALA A 63 -5.93 13.89 11.42
N ASN A 64 -5.83 14.14 10.12
CA ASN A 64 -6.94 14.18 9.17
C ASN A 64 -6.77 13.13 8.04
N ALA A 65 -6.19 11.98 8.36
CA ALA A 65 -6.05 10.90 7.40
C ALA A 65 -7.44 10.45 6.89
N PRO A 66 -7.60 10.20 5.59
CA PRO A 66 -8.86 9.66 5.07
C PRO A 66 -9.18 8.31 5.69
N ASN A 67 -10.45 8.09 6.02
CA ASN A 67 -10.94 6.80 6.51
C ASN A 67 -11.26 5.83 5.36
N ASP A 68 -11.40 6.34 4.16
CA ASP A 68 -11.61 5.57 2.95
C ASP A 68 -10.37 5.60 2.06
N ALA A 69 -9.99 4.44 1.51
CA ALA A 69 -8.88 4.34 0.57
C ALA A 69 -9.17 3.35 -0.55
N HIS A 70 -8.73 3.71 -1.75
CA HIS A 70 -8.77 2.85 -2.92
C HIS A 70 -7.37 2.33 -3.22
N ILE A 71 -7.19 1.02 -3.17
CA ILE A 71 -5.92 0.35 -3.41
C ILE A 71 -5.99 -0.39 -4.74
N ILE A 72 -5.15 0.00 -5.68
CA ILE A 72 -5.09 -0.60 -7.01
C ILE A 72 -3.81 -1.42 -7.11
N VAL A 73 -3.93 -2.72 -7.25
CA VAL A 73 -2.80 -3.64 -7.40
C VAL A 73 -2.55 -3.86 -8.88
N SER A 74 -1.36 -3.48 -9.35
CA SER A 74 -0.99 -3.59 -10.76
C SER A 74 -0.92 -5.04 -11.21
N HIS A 75 -0.34 -5.89 -10.39
CA HIS A 75 -0.30 -7.34 -10.53
C HIS A 75 0.12 -7.99 -9.19
N PHE A 76 -0.10 -9.29 -9.04
CA PHE A 76 0.02 -9.98 -7.77
C PHE A 76 1.37 -10.69 -7.56
N HIS A 77 2.47 -10.16 -8.08
CA HIS A 77 3.80 -10.58 -7.66
C HIS A 77 4.07 -10.16 -6.22
N TRP A 78 4.89 -10.91 -5.50
CA TRP A 78 5.12 -10.70 -4.08
C TRP A 78 5.66 -9.32 -3.72
N ASP A 79 6.50 -8.74 -4.55
CA ASP A 79 7.05 -7.39 -4.33
C ASP A 79 5.96 -6.29 -4.37
N HIS A 80 4.78 -6.57 -4.92
CA HIS A 80 3.60 -5.70 -4.90
C HIS A 80 2.62 -6.02 -3.77
N LEU A 81 2.91 -7.04 -2.92
CA LEU A 81 2.03 -7.55 -1.87
C LEU A 81 2.69 -7.64 -0.49
N PHE A 82 4.01 -7.59 -0.39
CA PHE A 82 4.75 -7.83 0.87
C PHE A 82 4.33 -6.93 2.03
N GLY A 83 3.83 -5.74 1.78
CA GLY A 83 3.38 -4.81 2.81
C GLY A 83 1.96 -5.07 3.32
N PHE A 84 1.19 -5.94 2.67
CA PHE A 84 -0.22 -6.17 3.00
C PHE A 84 -0.42 -6.58 4.46
N LEU A 85 0.32 -7.57 4.94
CA LEU A 85 0.14 -8.13 6.28
C LEU A 85 0.55 -7.19 7.41
N GLY A 86 1.45 -6.24 7.14
CA GLY A 86 1.95 -5.30 8.15
C GLY A 86 1.32 -3.91 8.09
N PHE A 87 0.29 -3.71 7.30
CA PHE A 87 -0.36 -2.41 7.14
C PHE A 87 -1.29 -2.11 8.33
N ALA A 88 -0.80 -1.36 9.30
CA ALA A 88 -1.49 -1.08 10.54
C ALA A 88 -2.92 -0.53 10.37
N PRO A 89 -3.25 0.33 9.38
CA PRO A 89 -4.61 0.84 9.20
C PRO A 89 -5.67 -0.24 8.91
N PHE A 90 -5.30 -1.44 8.45
CA PHE A 90 -6.26 -2.53 8.27
C PHE A 90 -6.91 -3.02 9.58
N PHE A 91 -6.27 -2.74 10.71
CA PHE A 91 -6.78 -3.11 12.04
C PHE A 91 -7.63 -1.99 12.69
N ASP A 92 -7.80 -0.85 12.02
CA ASP A 92 -8.66 0.24 12.49
C ASP A 92 -10.09 0.02 11.97
N PRO A 93 -11.07 -0.26 12.87
CA PRO A 93 -12.45 -0.55 12.46
C PRO A 93 -13.19 0.65 11.85
N ASN A 94 -12.63 1.86 11.96
CA ASN A 94 -13.22 3.07 11.39
C ASN A 94 -12.78 3.32 9.95
N ARG A 95 -11.94 2.46 9.39
CA ARG A 95 -11.42 2.63 8.04
C ARG A 95 -12.01 1.60 7.08
N THR A 96 -12.21 2.03 5.84
CA THR A 96 -12.68 1.20 4.74
C THR A 96 -11.65 1.18 3.62
N PHE A 97 -11.34 -0.02 3.13
CA PHE A 97 -10.38 -0.20 2.04
C PHE A 97 -11.05 -0.94 0.89
N HIS A 98 -10.94 -0.36 -0.29
CA HIS A 98 -11.43 -0.94 -1.54
C HIS A 98 -10.23 -1.41 -2.35
N ILE A 99 -10.08 -2.71 -2.52
CA ILE A 99 -8.93 -3.31 -3.19
C ILE A 99 -9.34 -3.78 -4.59
N TYR A 100 -8.62 -3.29 -5.58
CA TYR A 100 -8.82 -3.59 -6.99
C TYR A 100 -7.58 -4.25 -7.56
N GLY A 101 -7.79 -5.26 -8.37
CA GLY A 101 -6.73 -5.92 -9.11
C GLY A 101 -7.33 -6.91 -10.10
N LYS A 102 -6.52 -7.41 -11.01
CA LYS A 102 -6.93 -8.43 -11.97
C LYS A 102 -5.84 -9.47 -12.12
N ASP A 103 -6.25 -10.72 -12.03
CA ASP A 103 -5.46 -11.89 -12.41
C ASP A 103 -6.37 -12.85 -13.18
N ASP A 104 -5.81 -13.61 -14.13
CA ASP A 104 -6.60 -14.52 -14.96
C ASP A 104 -6.92 -15.85 -14.28
N LYS A 105 -6.31 -16.13 -13.11
CA LYS A 105 -6.44 -17.41 -12.38
C LYS A 105 -7.14 -17.27 -11.04
N MET A 106 -6.97 -16.15 -10.36
CA MET A 106 -7.50 -15.92 -9.01
C MET A 106 -8.14 -14.54 -8.92
N SER A 107 -9.26 -14.45 -8.22
CA SER A 107 -9.85 -13.17 -7.86
C SER A 107 -9.00 -12.45 -6.78
N PRO A 108 -9.09 -11.11 -6.64
CA PRO A 108 -8.44 -10.40 -5.55
C PRO A 108 -8.80 -10.96 -4.16
N GLU A 109 -10.05 -11.37 -3.95
CA GLU A 109 -10.50 -11.99 -2.71
C GLU A 109 -9.79 -13.32 -2.43
N GLU A 110 -9.66 -14.19 -3.43
CA GLU A 110 -8.95 -15.47 -3.29
C GLU A 110 -7.47 -15.24 -2.97
N ILE A 111 -6.84 -14.25 -3.60
CA ILE A 111 -5.44 -13.90 -3.35
C ILE A 111 -5.24 -13.40 -1.92
N ILE A 112 -6.12 -12.52 -1.45
CA ILE A 112 -6.07 -12.01 -0.08
C ILE A 112 -6.27 -13.13 0.93
N ASN A 113 -7.25 -13.99 0.72
CA ASN A 113 -7.49 -15.16 1.58
C ASN A 113 -6.29 -16.12 1.59
N TYR A 114 -5.61 -16.26 0.45
CA TYR A 114 -4.41 -17.08 0.37
C TYR A 114 -3.24 -16.48 1.19
N ILE A 115 -3.03 -15.16 1.09
CA ILE A 115 -1.99 -14.45 1.85
C ILE A 115 -2.26 -14.54 3.36
N GLN A 116 -3.52 -14.42 3.77
CA GLN A 116 -3.96 -14.50 5.17
C GLN A 116 -4.12 -15.92 5.70
N ASN A 117 -3.68 -16.92 4.95
CA ASN A 117 -3.74 -18.31 5.40
C ASN A 117 -3.03 -18.47 6.75
N PRO A 118 -3.66 -19.13 7.76
CA PRO A 118 -3.08 -19.32 9.09
C PRO A 118 -1.73 -20.04 9.12
N THR A 119 -1.35 -20.73 8.04
CA THR A 119 -0.01 -21.32 7.91
C THR A 119 1.07 -20.23 7.82
N PHE A 120 0.75 -19.07 7.27
CA PHE A 120 1.70 -17.98 7.02
C PHE A 120 1.46 -16.78 7.92
N TRP A 121 0.24 -16.64 8.42
CA TRP A 121 -0.16 -15.52 9.26
C TRP A 121 -1.10 -16.01 10.38
N PRO A 122 -0.66 -15.90 11.65
CA PRO A 122 -1.45 -16.36 12.82
C PRO A 122 -2.70 -15.51 13.08
#